data_60287c5fb6819b0970a42b712b63ea30
#
_entry.id   60287c5fb6819b0970a42b712b63ea30
#
_cell.length_a   1.000
_cell.length_b   1.000
_cell.length_c   1.000
_cell.angle_alpha   90.00
_cell.angle_beta   90.00
_cell.angle_gamma   90.00
#
_symmetry.space_group_name_H-M   'P 1'
#
loop_
_entity.id
_entity.type
_entity.pdbx_description
1 polymer ?
#
loop_
_entity_poly.entity_id
_entity_poly.type
_entity_poly.pdbx_seq_one_letter_code
_entity_poly.pdbx_strand_id
1 'polypeptide(L)'
;MHFNLADLFESVVDSVPDRLALVCGDRRLTYAQLDERANRLAHHLLWVGVAPGDHVGVLLYNGTEYIECMLAAFKIRAVPVNINYRYVAGELRSLFRDSDLVGLVHQKALSSRVTEVSGTSRLRHLIFVDDHSDAQPPPGAVEFESVLAQGSPGRGFGGRTGDDLHIIYTGGTTGAPRGVMWRHEDLFFSGMAGGNPAGEPAQRPEDVAPRAAAAGVLVTFPIPPLMHGAAQLGSFINFFMGGTVVLIPHFDPVEVWRLVESERVNTISLVGDAMARPLAEALAGGLQVDASTLFVISSAGAIFSTAVREQLQATLPNVLLLDNFGASETGFQGRATPDSSPEAGLKFAMNPHTRVLDERLQPLPPGSRVVGRVALGGRVPLGYYNDPGKTQEVFAEVNGTRWVMPGDMGVMNADGTVTVLGRGSVCINSGGEKIFTEEVEAVLKSHPAVFDALVVGVPDERWGESVAAIVAARPASKATLEELRSHCEGRIAGYKVPRLLVEVPEVVRFPSGKPDYGWARAVTVGRTE
;
A
#
# COMPACT_ATOMS: atom_id res chain seq x y z
N MET A 1 -5.71 -20.46 -21.34
CA MET A 1 -5.07 -19.38 -20.54
C MET A 1 -5.36 -19.63 -19.06
N HIS A 2 -4.49 -19.23 -18.16
CA HIS A 2 -4.70 -19.25 -16.71
C HIS A 2 -4.88 -17.83 -16.17
N PHE A 3 -5.37 -17.68 -14.94
CA PHE A 3 -5.33 -16.39 -14.24
C PHE A 3 -3.90 -16.06 -13.78
N ASN A 4 -2.98 -15.98 -14.73
CA ASN A 4 -1.60 -15.54 -14.53
C ASN A 4 -1.48 -14.06 -14.93
N LEU A 5 -0.83 -13.23 -14.11
CA LEU A 5 -0.79 -11.78 -14.33
C LEU A 5 -0.11 -11.38 -15.66
N ALA A 6 0.90 -12.14 -16.10
CA ALA A 6 1.52 -11.89 -17.40
C ALA A 6 0.63 -12.31 -18.57
N ASP A 7 -0.05 -13.48 -18.48
CA ASP A 7 -0.99 -13.92 -19.53
C ASP A 7 -2.14 -12.93 -19.70
N LEU A 8 -2.70 -12.47 -18.59
CA LEU A 8 -3.78 -11.48 -18.59
C LEU A 8 -3.32 -10.15 -19.21
N PHE A 9 -2.12 -9.67 -18.82
CA PHE A 9 -1.57 -8.44 -19.39
C PHE A 9 -1.31 -8.60 -20.90
N GLU A 10 -0.67 -9.68 -21.33
CA GLU A 10 -0.40 -9.95 -22.75
C GLU A 10 -1.69 -10.03 -23.57
N SER A 11 -2.77 -10.59 -23.02
CA SER A 11 -4.07 -10.63 -23.69
C SER A 11 -4.67 -9.24 -23.92
N VAL A 12 -4.47 -8.32 -22.95
CA VAL A 12 -4.88 -6.92 -23.11
C VAL A 12 -4.01 -6.21 -24.14
N VAL A 13 -2.68 -6.43 -24.12
CA VAL A 13 -1.76 -5.89 -25.16
C VAL A 13 -2.24 -6.27 -26.56
N ASP A 14 -2.61 -7.53 -26.77
CA ASP A 14 -3.08 -8.01 -28.08
C ASP A 14 -4.39 -7.35 -28.53
N SER A 15 -5.21 -6.91 -27.58
CA SER A 15 -6.49 -6.25 -27.85
C SER A 15 -6.39 -4.75 -28.05
N VAL A 16 -5.44 -4.08 -27.39
CA VAL A 16 -5.31 -2.61 -27.41
C VAL A 16 -3.83 -2.16 -27.50
N PRO A 17 -3.04 -2.66 -28.47
CA PRO A 17 -1.59 -2.47 -28.51
C PRO A 17 -1.15 -1.00 -28.58
N ASP A 18 -1.92 -0.17 -29.26
CA ASP A 18 -1.58 1.24 -29.51
C ASP A 18 -2.08 2.20 -28.42
N ARG A 19 -2.90 1.70 -27.47
CA ARG A 19 -3.32 2.52 -26.34
C ARG A 19 -2.12 2.89 -25.47
N LEU A 20 -2.13 4.11 -24.94
CA LEU A 20 -1.16 4.55 -23.93
C LEU A 20 -1.39 3.75 -22.64
N ALA A 21 -0.36 3.03 -22.20
CA ALA A 21 -0.41 2.22 -20.98
C ALA A 21 0.19 2.94 -19.78
N LEU A 22 1.34 3.61 -19.97
CA LEU A 22 2.15 4.10 -18.88
C LEU A 22 2.82 5.45 -19.22
N VAL A 23 2.76 6.39 -18.27
CA VAL A 23 3.36 7.72 -18.37
C VAL A 23 4.18 7.99 -17.11
N CYS A 24 5.43 8.43 -17.27
CA CYS A 24 6.26 8.92 -16.18
C CYS A 24 7.23 9.98 -16.73
N GLY A 25 7.03 11.24 -16.36
CA GLY A 25 7.74 12.36 -16.96
C GLY A 25 7.56 12.39 -18.49
N ASP A 26 8.66 12.47 -19.23
CA ASP A 26 8.64 12.49 -20.69
C ASP A 26 8.45 11.09 -21.33
N ARG A 27 8.56 10.03 -20.54
CA ARG A 27 8.44 8.65 -21.03
C ARG A 27 6.97 8.24 -21.12
N ARG A 28 6.55 7.90 -22.34
CA ARG A 28 5.18 7.51 -22.68
C ARG A 28 5.21 6.18 -23.42
N LEU A 29 4.65 5.13 -22.85
CA LEU A 29 4.68 3.78 -23.42
C LEU A 29 3.27 3.32 -23.76
N THR A 30 3.07 2.85 -25.01
CA THR A 30 1.88 2.11 -25.37
C THR A 30 1.92 0.71 -24.73
N TYR A 31 0.80 -0.02 -24.75
CA TYR A 31 0.73 -1.40 -24.30
C TYR A 31 1.76 -2.27 -25.04
N ALA A 32 1.87 -2.14 -26.36
CA ALA A 32 2.84 -2.88 -27.16
C ALA A 32 4.29 -2.54 -26.77
N GLN A 33 4.60 -1.26 -26.57
CA GLN A 33 5.95 -0.82 -26.19
C GLN A 33 6.31 -1.30 -24.79
N LEU A 34 5.39 -1.23 -23.82
CA LEU A 34 5.60 -1.73 -22.47
C LEU A 34 5.84 -3.25 -22.46
N ASP A 35 5.04 -3.99 -23.24
CA ASP A 35 5.21 -5.44 -23.39
C ASP A 35 6.56 -5.80 -24.03
N GLU A 36 6.95 -5.11 -25.10
CA GLU A 36 8.23 -5.31 -25.78
C GLU A 36 9.41 -5.07 -24.83
N ARG A 37 9.40 -3.98 -24.06
CA ARG A 37 10.48 -3.66 -23.10
C ARG A 37 10.55 -4.71 -22.00
N ALA A 38 9.40 -5.15 -21.48
CA ALA A 38 9.33 -6.24 -20.50
C ALA A 38 9.84 -7.58 -21.09
N ASN A 39 9.55 -7.88 -22.36
CA ASN A 39 10.08 -9.07 -23.05
C ASN A 39 11.61 -9.03 -23.14
N ARG A 40 12.18 -7.89 -23.50
CA ARG A 40 13.64 -7.70 -23.60
C ARG A 40 14.33 -7.93 -22.26
N LEU A 41 13.80 -7.37 -21.18
CA LEU A 41 14.30 -7.61 -19.83
C LEU A 41 14.16 -9.09 -19.41
N ALA A 42 13.01 -9.70 -19.70
CA ALA A 42 12.75 -11.11 -19.39
C ALA A 42 13.75 -12.04 -20.08
N HIS A 43 14.05 -11.81 -21.36
CA HIS A 43 15.08 -12.58 -22.09
C HIS A 43 16.47 -12.41 -21.49
N HIS A 44 16.84 -11.19 -21.06
CA HIS A 44 18.11 -10.98 -20.37
C HIS A 44 18.16 -11.74 -19.04
N LEU A 45 17.11 -11.68 -18.22
CA LEU A 45 17.04 -12.40 -16.95
C LEU A 45 17.19 -13.91 -17.15
N LEU A 46 16.55 -14.49 -18.17
CA LEU A 46 16.75 -15.89 -18.55
C LEU A 46 18.19 -16.17 -19.00
N TRP A 47 18.78 -15.28 -19.82
CA TRP A 47 20.15 -15.44 -20.31
C TRP A 47 21.18 -15.44 -19.18
N VAL A 48 20.98 -14.62 -18.14
CA VAL A 48 21.85 -14.64 -16.94
C VAL A 48 21.50 -15.75 -15.96
N GLY A 49 20.53 -16.62 -16.28
CA GLY A 49 20.22 -17.84 -15.52
C GLY A 49 19.22 -17.65 -14.40
N VAL A 50 18.36 -16.63 -14.46
CA VAL A 50 17.18 -16.54 -13.58
C VAL A 50 16.18 -17.62 -14.00
N ALA A 51 15.78 -18.47 -13.05
CA ALA A 51 14.88 -19.60 -13.25
C ALA A 51 13.47 -19.31 -12.70
N PRO A 52 12.46 -20.11 -13.10
CA PRO A 52 11.14 -20.06 -12.47
C PRO A 52 11.22 -20.22 -10.94
N GLY A 53 10.57 -19.34 -10.20
CA GLY A 53 10.58 -19.29 -8.74
C GLY A 53 11.76 -18.52 -8.13
N ASP A 54 12.76 -18.11 -8.92
CA ASP A 54 13.83 -17.25 -8.44
C ASP A 54 13.30 -15.83 -8.14
N HIS A 55 13.87 -15.18 -7.13
CA HIS A 55 13.46 -13.86 -6.70
C HIS A 55 14.33 -12.76 -7.31
N VAL A 56 13.66 -11.75 -7.90
CA VAL A 56 14.29 -10.56 -8.48
C VAL A 56 13.87 -9.33 -7.69
N GLY A 57 14.81 -8.69 -7.02
CA GLY A 57 14.57 -7.48 -6.24
C GLY A 57 14.37 -6.25 -7.13
N VAL A 58 13.43 -5.39 -6.75
CA VAL A 58 13.15 -4.11 -7.41
C VAL A 58 13.34 -2.99 -6.40
N LEU A 59 14.49 -2.30 -6.47
CA LEU A 59 14.92 -1.21 -5.59
C LEU A 59 14.94 0.09 -6.40
N LEU A 60 13.76 0.54 -6.83
CA LEU A 60 13.59 1.67 -7.73
C LEU A 60 12.65 2.73 -7.13
N TYR A 61 12.81 3.97 -7.59
CA TYR A 61 11.75 4.98 -7.50
C TYR A 61 10.58 4.62 -8.43
N ASN A 62 9.48 5.36 -8.36
CA ASN A 62 8.42 5.20 -9.36
C ASN A 62 8.98 5.57 -10.75
N GLY A 63 8.79 4.68 -11.69
CA GLY A 63 9.25 4.83 -13.05
C GLY A 63 8.67 3.71 -13.93
N THR A 64 8.83 3.83 -15.23
CA THR A 64 8.40 2.78 -16.17
C THR A 64 9.14 1.48 -15.90
N GLU A 65 10.41 1.57 -15.51
CA GLU A 65 11.30 0.45 -15.22
C GLU A 65 10.79 -0.43 -14.09
N TYR A 66 10.07 0.15 -13.12
CA TYR A 66 9.45 -0.63 -12.03
C TYR A 66 8.41 -1.61 -12.57
N ILE A 67 7.52 -1.13 -13.41
CA ILE A 67 6.47 -1.95 -14.05
C ILE A 67 7.08 -2.94 -15.04
N GLU A 68 8.08 -2.52 -15.82
CA GLU A 68 8.82 -3.38 -16.74
C GLU A 68 9.47 -4.56 -15.99
N CYS A 69 10.08 -4.31 -14.82
CA CYS A 69 10.67 -5.35 -13.97
C CYS A 69 9.62 -6.34 -13.46
N MET A 70 8.46 -5.86 -13.00
CA MET A 70 7.40 -6.75 -12.53
C MET A 70 6.89 -7.63 -13.65
N LEU A 71 6.58 -7.04 -14.82
CA LEU A 71 6.11 -7.79 -15.98
C LEU A 71 7.15 -8.79 -16.47
N ALA A 72 8.42 -8.37 -16.57
CA ALA A 72 9.50 -9.27 -16.99
C ALA A 72 9.64 -10.49 -16.06
N ALA A 73 9.59 -10.28 -14.75
CA ALA A 73 9.62 -11.37 -13.78
C ALA A 73 8.40 -12.30 -13.94
N PHE A 74 7.19 -11.77 -14.04
CA PHE A 74 5.98 -12.58 -14.25
C PHE A 74 6.05 -13.42 -15.54
N LYS A 75 6.60 -12.85 -16.63
CA LYS A 75 6.72 -13.54 -17.93
C LYS A 75 7.57 -14.80 -17.86
N ILE A 76 8.61 -14.82 -17.05
CA ILE A 76 9.52 -15.95 -16.88
C ILE A 76 9.23 -16.77 -15.61
N ARG A 77 8.13 -16.51 -14.92
CA ARG A 77 7.74 -17.16 -13.67
C ARG A 77 8.73 -16.92 -12.51
N ALA A 78 9.54 -15.87 -12.60
CA ALA A 78 10.32 -15.35 -11.49
C ALA A 78 9.43 -14.49 -10.58
N VAL A 79 9.86 -14.27 -9.36
CA VAL A 79 9.10 -13.58 -8.32
C VAL A 79 9.67 -12.18 -8.12
N PRO A 80 8.96 -11.11 -8.51
CA PRO A 80 9.42 -9.76 -8.19
C PRO A 80 9.24 -9.48 -6.70
N VAL A 81 10.30 -8.93 -6.09
CA VAL A 81 10.35 -8.56 -4.68
C VAL A 81 10.51 -7.04 -4.57
N ASN A 82 9.49 -6.36 -4.06
CA ASN A 82 9.54 -4.93 -3.83
C ASN A 82 10.49 -4.59 -2.66
N ILE A 83 11.37 -3.62 -2.88
CA ILE A 83 12.33 -3.18 -1.86
C ILE A 83 12.12 -1.69 -1.60
N ASN A 84 11.97 -1.33 -0.33
CA ASN A 84 11.81 0.06 0.06
C ASN A 84 13.14 0.81 -0.15
N TYR A 85 13.15 1.77 -1.07
CA TYR A 85 14.32 2.57 -1.42
C TYR A 85 14.80 3.51 -0.29
N ARG A 86 14.03 3.64 0.78
CA ARG A 86 14.37 4.42 1.96
C ARG A 86 15.10 3.61 3.03
N TYR A 87 15.16 2.28 2.86
CA TYR A 87 15.89 1.42 3.81
C TYR A 87 17.37 1.77 3.85
N VAL A 88 17.90 1.82 5.06
CA VAL A 88 19.33 1.93 5.30
C VAL A 88 20.00 0.55 5.14
N ALA A 89 21.33 0.53 5.07
CA ALA A 89 22.09 -0.70 4.80
C ALA A 89 21.77 -1.87 5.74
N GLY A 90 21.48 -1.60 7.02
CA GLY A 90 21.08 -2.64 7.98
C GLY A 90 19.77 -3.32 7.63
N GLU A 91 18.76 -2.55 7.24
CA GLU A 91 17.45 -3.04 6.83
C GLU A 91 17.52 -3.79 5.49
N LEU A 92 18.27 -3.23 4.52
CA LEU A 92 18.54 -3.89 3.23
C LEU A 92 19.25 -5.23 3.42
N ARG A 93 20.24 -5.28 4.31
CA ARG A 93 20.95 -6.53 4.63
C ARG A 93 20.02 -7.59 5.21
N SER A 94 19.11 -7.20 6.07
CA SER A 94 18.10 -8.09 6.64
C SER A 94 17.17 -8.62 5.55
N LEU A 95 16.64 -7.74 4.70
CA LEU A 95 15.74 -8.13 3.61
C LEU A 95 16.44 -9.03 2.59
N PHE A 96 17.68 -8.71 2.19
CA PHE A 96 18.43 -9.49 1.21
C PHE A 96 18.75 -10.92 1.70
N ARG A 97 18.94 -11.09 3.02
CA ARG A 97 19.12 -12.42 3.63
C ARG A 97 17.83 -13.22 3.67
N ASP A 98 16.70 -12.54 3.95
CA ASP A 98 15.40 -13.19 4.05
C ASP A 98 14.81 -13.54 2.68
N SER A 99 15.00 -12.68 1.69
CA SER A 99 14.30 -12.76 0.41
C SER A 99 15.00 -13.63 -0.66
N ASP A 100 16.14 -14.23 -0.39
CA ASP A 100 16.88 -15.12 -1.30
C ASP A 100 17.06 -14.58 -2.74
N LEU A 101 17.31 -13.26 -2.87
CA LEU A 101 17.42 -12.60 -4.18
C LEU A 101 18.57 -13.19 -5.01
N VAL A 102 18.31 -13.51 -6.28
CA VAL A 102 19.32 -13.89 -7.26
C VAL A 102 19.69 -12.74 -8.20
N GLY A 103 18.76 -11.82 -8.47
CA GLY A 103 18.92 -10.62 -9.27
C GLY A 103 18.38 -9.39 -8.55
N LEU A 104 18.93 -8.21 -8.87
CA LEU A 104 18.47 -6.94 -8.36
C LEU A 104 18.50 -5.88 -9.46
N VAL A 105 17.37 -5.20 -9.65
CA VAL A 105 17.31 -3.96 -10.42
C VAL A 105 17.24 -2.80 -9.43
N HIS A 106 18.17 -1.84 -9.54
CA HIS A 106 18.23 -0.74 -8.59
C HIS A 106 18.44 0.61 -9.25
N GLN A 107 18.00 1.67 -8.59
CA GLN A 107 18.28 3.04 -9.00
C GLN A 107 19.77 3.35 -8.83
N LYS A 108 20.40 4.01 -9.79
CA LYS A 108 21.84 4.35 -9.74
C LYS A 108 22.19 5.17 -8.49
N ALA A 109 21.36 6.13 -8.10
CA ALA A 109 21.54 6.91 -6.87
C ALA A 109 21.62 6.07 -5.60
N LEU A 110 21.13 4.82 -5.61
CA LEU A 110 21.15 3.90 -4.48
C LEU A 110 22.33 2.92 -4.50
N SER A 111 23.24 3.04 -5.47
CA SER A 111 24.36 2.12 -5.70
C SER A 111 25.29 1.93 -4.50
N SER A 112 25.56 2.99 -3.73
CA SER A 112 26.41 2.90 -2.52
C SER A 112 25.82 1.93 -1.48
N ARG A 113 24.50 2.01 -1.26
CA ARG A 113 23.79 1.10 -0.32
C ARG A 113 23.79 -0.34 -0.82
N VAL A 114 23.62 -0.52 -2.14
CA VAL A 114 23.67 -1.86 -2.77
C VAL A 114 25.06 -2.44 -2.62
N THR A 115 26.11 -1.68 -2.90
CA THR A 115 27.51 -2.13 -2.76
C THR A 115 27.82 -2.60 -1.33
N GLU A 116 27.31 -1.88 -0.31
CA GLU A 116 27.55 -2.23 1.10
C GLU A 116 26.90 -3.56 1.50
N VAL A 117 25.83 -4.00 0.83
CA VAL A 117 25.06 -5.18 1.24
C VAL A 117 25.13 -6.35 0.27
N SER A 118 25.56 -6.16 -0.97
CA SER A 118 25.56 -7.17 -2.04
C SER A 118 26.39 -8.42 -1.71
N GLY A 119 27.46 -8.28 -0.96
CA GLY A 119 28.30 -9.41 -0.52
C GLY A 119 27.67 -10.35 0.52
N THR A 120 26.45 -10.06 1.00
CA THR A 120 25.79 -10.79 2.09
C THR A 120 24.65 -11.71 1.63
N SER A 121 24.39 -11.81 0.33
CA SER A 121 23.25 -12.54 -0.25
C SER A 121 23.67 -13.45 -1.41
N ARG A 122 22.72 -14.24 -1.93
CA ARG A 122 22.90 -15.05 -3.15
C ARG A 122 22.88 -14.22 -4.44
N LEU A 123 22.86 -12.92 -4.33
CA LEU A 123 22.75 -11.97 -5.42
C LEU A 123 23.89 -12.14 -6.44
N ARG A 124 23.55 -12.42 -7.68
CA ARG A 124 24.51 -12.72 -8.76
C ARG A 124 24.44 -11.72 -9.90
N HIS A 125 23.28 -11.08 -10.08
CA HIS A 125 23.01 -10.21 -11.21
C HIS A 125 22.54 -8.85 -10.71
N LEU A 126 23.22 -7.79 -11.16
CA LEU A 126 22.92 -6.41 -10.80
C LEU A 126 22.64 -5.63 -12.08
N ILE A 127 21.48 -4.98 -12.11
CA ILE A 127 21.09 -4.06 -13.17
C ILE A 127 20.81 -2.70 -12.51
N PHE A 128 21.36 -1.62 -13.06
CA PHE A 128 21.07 -0.28 -12.57
C PHE A 128 20.29 0.53 -13.61
N VAL A 129 19.34 1.33 -13.12
CA VAL A 129 18.63 2.34 -13.89
C VAL A 129 19.39 3.66 -13.73
N ASP A 130 19.84 4.24 -14.83
CA ASP A 130 20.53 5.54 -14.80
C ASP A 130 19.52 6.66 -14.52
N ASP A 131 19.75 7.40 -13.46
CA ASP A 131 18.98 8.56 -13.00
C ASP A 131 19.79 9.86 -13.10
N HIS A 132 20.86 9.83 -13.90
CA HIS A 132 21.80 10.93 -14.09
C HIS A 132 22.52 11.39 -12.82
N SER A 133 22.49 10.60 -11.74
CA SER A 133 23.27 10.85 -10.54
C SER A 133 24.76 10.57 -10.77
N ASP A 134 25.63 11.18 -9.96
CA ASP A 134 27.08 10.95 -9.98
C ASP A 134 27.49 9.63 -9.27
N ALA A 135 26.52 8.85 -8.76
CA ALA A 135 26.78 7.60 -8.06
C ALA A 135 27.47 6.58 -8.98
N GLN A 136 28.39 5.80 -8.42
CA GLN A 136 29.07 4.74 -9.15
C GLN A 136 28.33 3.41 -8.94
N PRO A 137 27.90 2.75 -10.03
CA PRO A 137 27.27 1.43 -9.92
C PRO A 137 28.20 0.40 -9.27
N PRO A 138 27.64 -0.62 -8.59
CA PRO A 138 28.45 -1.71 -8.07
C PRO A 138 29.23 -2.42 -9.17
N PRO A 139 30.43 -2.97 -8.88
CA PRO A 139 31.20 -3.72 -9.86
C PRO A 139 30.37 -4.87 -10.47
N GLY A 140 30.39 -4.96 -11.81
CA GLY A 140 29.64 -5.98 -12.55
C GLY A 140 28.16 -5.65 -12.79
N ALA A 141 27.66 -4.53 -12.29
CA ALA A 141 26.30 -4.07 -12.62
C ALA A 141 26.21 -3.61 -14.07
N VAL A 142 25.10 -3.93 -14.76
CA VAL A 142 24.85 -3.58 -16.16
C VAL A 142 23.74 -2.52 -16.20
N GLU A 143 23.86 -1.58 -17.13
CA GLU A 143 22.89 -0.51 -17.30
C GLU A 143 21.59 -1.03 -17.95
N PHE A 144 20.44 -0.59 -17.46
CA PHE A 144 19.12 -1.09 -17.80
C PHE A 144 18.77 -0.98 -19.30
N GLU A 145 18.98 0.19 -19.92
CA GLU A 145 18.67 0.36 -21.35
C GLU A 145 19.62 -0.45 -22.23
N SER A 146 20.87 -0.65 -21.80
CA SER A 146 21.84 -1.52 -22.47
C SER A 146 21.40 -3.00 -22.42
N VAL A 147 20.80 -3.43 -21.32
CA VAL A 147 20.17 -4.75 -21.19
C VAL A 147 19.02 -4.90 -22.17
N LEU A 148 18.13 -3.92 -22.25
CA LEU A 148 16.99 -3.95 -23.16
C LEU A 148 17.43 -3.96 -24.63
N ALA A 149 18.44 -3.20 -25.00
CA ALA A 149 18.95 -3.12 -26.37
C ALA A 149 19.44 -4.50 -26.90
N GLN A 150 19.89 -5.37 -26.00
CA GLN A 150 20.41 -6.70 -26.35
C GLN A 150 19.33 -7.80 -26.26
N GLY A 151 18.26 -7.58 -25.53
CA GLY A 151 17.18 -8.55 -25.31
C GLY A 151 16.30 -8.73 -26.55
N SER A 152 15.69 -9.92 -26.71
CA SER A 152 14.69 -10.18 -27.76
C SER A 152 13.35 -9.49 -27.42
N PRO A 153 12.68 -8.84 -28.37
CA PRO A 153 11.37 -8.23 -28.16
C PRO A 153 10.23 -9.25 -28.15
N GLY A 154 10.47 -10.46 -28.62
CA GLY A 154 9.44 -11.49 -28.82
C GLY A 154 9.01 -12.16 -27.53
N ARG A 155 7.77 -12.63 -27.50
CA ARG A 155 7.28 -13.56 -26.49
C ARG A 155 7.75 -14.97 -26.87
N GLY A 156 8.13 -15.78 -25.93
CA GLY A 156 8.64 -17.13 -26.19
C GLY A 156 8.97 -17.83 -24.88
N PHE A 157 8.28 -17.42 -23.84
CA PHE A 157 8.47 -17.91 -22.47
C PHE A 157 7.67 -19.18 -22.23
N GLY A 158 8.15 -20.04 -21.29
CA GLY A 158 7.47 -21.28 -20.93
C GLY A 158 6.06 -21.08 -20.36
N GLY A 159 5.30 -22.16 -20.30
CA GLY A 159 3.93 -22.15 -19.80
C GLY A 159 3.84 -21.63 -18.35
N ARG A 160 2.98 -20.66 -18.12
CA ARG A 160 2.70 -20.01 -16.83
C ARG A 160 1.43 -20.59 -16.22
N THR A 161 1.25 -20.42 -14.91
CA THR A 161 0.06 -20.90 -14.19
C THR A 161 -0.47 -19.83 -13.23
N GLY A 162 -1.72 -19.99 -12.76
CA GLY A 162 -2.27 -19.16 -11.70
C GLY A 162 -1.58 -19.36 -10.35
N ASP A 163 -0.81 -20.42 -10.18
CA ASP A 163 -0.03 -20.73 -8.97
C ASP A 163 1.35 -20.04 -8.93
N ASP A 164 1.77 -19.37 -10.01
CA ASP A 164 2.99 -18.59 -10.01
C ASP A 164 2.91 -17.51 -8.92
N LEU A 165 4.06 -17.13 -8.33
CA LEU A 165 4.08 -16.33 -7.12
C LEU A 165 4.37 -14.85 -7.38
N HIS A 166 3.75 -14.02 -6.55
CA HIS A 166 4.13 -12.64 -6.29
C HIS A 166 4.34 -12.46 -4.79
N ILE A 167 5.47 -11.86 -4.40
CA ILE A 167 5.76 -11.60 -2.99
C ILE A 167 5.75 -10.09 -2.75
N ILE A 168 4.91 -9.66 -1.79
CA ILE A 168 4.84 -8.26 -1.36
C ILE A 168 5.52 -8.13 0.00
N TYR A 169 6.73 -7.57 0.02
CA TYR A 169 7.39 -7.23 1.28
C TYR A 169 6.74 -6.01 1.92
N THR A 170 6.37 -6.12 3.18
CA THR A 170 5.74 -5.05 3.96
C THR A 170 6.61 -4.68 5.14
N GLY A 171 6.78 -3.37 5.39
CA GLY A 171 7.32 -2.89 6.66
C GLY A 171 6.29 -3.16 7.76
N GLY A 172 6.57 -4.14 8.61
CA GLY A 172 5.74 -4.38 9.80
C GLY A 172 5.86 -3.23 10.80
N THR A 173 4.77 -2.90 11.50
CA THR A 173 4.80 -1.94 12.63
C THR A 173 5.62 -2.46 13.83
N THR A 174 6.07 -3.70 13.79
CA THR A 174 6.65 -4.43 14.92
C THR A 174 8.00 -5.09 14.63
N GLY A 175 8.67 -4.82 13.50
CA GLY A 175 9.97 -5.49 13.24
C GLY A 175 10.38 -5.52 11.77
N ALA A 176 11.23 -6.48 11.42
CA ALA A 176 11.76 -6.66 10.08
C ALA A 176 10.66 -6.82 9.02
N PRO A 177 10.89 -6.36 7.78
CA PRO A 177 9.96 -6.55 6.67
C PRO A 177 9.67 -8.04 6.44
N ARG A 178 8.42 -8.37 6.08
CA ARG A 178 7.98 -9.73 5.76
C ARG A 178 7.41 -9.81 4.36
N GLY A 179 7.75 -10.86 3.65
CA GLY A 179 7.24 -11.14 2.31
C GLY A 179 5.92 -11.90 2.34
N VAL A 180 4.82 -11.25 1.97
CA VAL A 180 3.50 -11.87 1.83
C VAL A 180 3.43 -12.60 0.50
N MET A 181 3.29 -13.94 0.52
CA MET A 181 3.29 -14.78 -0.69
C MET A 181 1.88 -14.94 -1.27
N TRP A 182 1.67 -14.43 -2.45
CA TRP A 182 0.44 -14.58 -3.20
C TRP A 182 0.62 -15.48 -4.42
N ARG A 183 -0.36 -16.35 -4.69
CA ARG A 183 -0.52 -16.91 -6.03
C ARG A 183 -1.12 -15.85 -6.95
N HIS A 184 -0.72 -15.82 -8.20
CA HIS A 184 -1.23 -14.85 -9.18
C HIS A 184 -2.76 -14.85 -9.26
N GLU A 185 -3.39 -16.02 -9.30
CA GLU A 185 -4.84 -16.13 -9.34
C GLU A 185 -5.52 -15.54 -8.11
N ASP A 186 -5.02 -15.87 -6.90
CA ASP A 186 -5.61 -15.36 -5.66
C ASP A 186 -5.45 -13.85 -5.54
N LEU A 187 -4.28 -13.32 -5.93
CA LEU A 187 -4.00 -11.88 -5.94
C LEU A 187 -4.88 -11.14 -6.96
N PHE A 188 -5.10 -11.72 -8.15
CA PHE A 188 -5.97 -11.15 -9.17
C PHE A 188 -7.40 -10.93 -8.64
N PHE A 189 -7.95 -11.90 -7.91
CA PHE A 189 -9.31 -11.78 -7.37
C PHE A 189 -9.38 -10.93 -6.10
N SER A 190 -8.50 -11.17 -5.13
CA SER A 190 -8.56 -10.48 -3.82
C SER A 190 -7.93 -9.10 -3.83
N GLY A 191 -6.83 -8.93 -4.56
CA GLY A 191 -6.09 -7.67 -4.60
C GLY A 191 -6.43 -6.78 -5.79
N MET A 192 -6.88 -7.37 -6.90
CA MET A 192 -7.13 -6.65 -8.16
C MET A 192 -8.59 -6.71 -8.61
N ALA A 193 -9.52 -7.05 -7.68
CA ALA A 193 -10.97 -7.10 -7.92
C ALA A 193 -11.38 -7.96 -9.14
N GLY A 194 -10.62 -9.01 -9.47
CA GLY A 194 -10.87 -9.83 -10.66
C GLY A 194 -10.87 -9.04 -11.96
N GLY A 195 -10.07 -7.96 -12.03
CA GLY A 195 -9.94 -7.10 -13.20
C GLY A 195 -11.11 -6.12 -13.43
N ASN A 196 -12.05 -6.01 -12.48
CA ASN A 196 -13.21 -5.11 -12.61
C ASN A 196 -13.67 -4.54 -11.26
N PRO A 197 -13.07 -3.46 -10.76
CA PRO A 197 -13.41 -2.90 -9.45
C PRO A 197 -14.79 -2.24 -9.36
N ALA A 198 -15.46 -2.02 -10.49
CA ALA A 198 -16.79 -1.39 -10.57
C ALA A 198 -17.92 -2.38 -10.93
N GLY A 199 -17.62 -3.68 -11.08
CA GLY A 199 -18.61 -4.67 -11.48
C GLY A 199 -18.19 -6.11 -11.21
N GLU A 200 -18.78 -7.06 -11.92
CA GLU A 200 -18.49 -8.47 -11.73
C GLU A 200 -17.06 -8.84 -12.13
N PRO A 201 -16.35 -9.66 -11.32
CA PRO A 201 -15.03 -10.15 -11.67
C PRO A 201 -15.05 -10.97 -12.97
N ALA A 202 -13.89 -11.14 -13.58
CA ALA A 202 -13.76 -12.05 -14.72
C ALA A 202 -14.05 -13.50 -14.29
N GLN A 203 -14.86 -14.21 -15.08
CA GLN A 203 -15.19 -15.61 -14.80
C GLN A 203 -14.14 -16.54 -15.45
N ARG A 204 -13.56 -16.10 -16.55
CA ARG A 204 -12.50 -16.80 -17.29
C ARG A 204 -11.40 -15.80 -17.64
N PRO A 205 -10.14 -16.23 -17.77
CA PRO A 205 -9.05 -15.36 -18.18
C PRO A 205 -9.32 -14.63 -19.51
N GLU A 206 -10.03 -15.29 -20.44
CA GLU A 206 -10.38 -14.78 -21.76
C GLU A 206 -11.39 -13.62 -21.72
N ASP A 207 -12.05 -13.38 -20.58
CA ASP A 207 -13.02 -12.28 -20.41
C ASP A 207 -12.33 -10.91 -20.22
N VAL A 208 -11.04 -10.89 -19.82
CA VAL A 208 -10.32 -9.66 -19.47
C VAL A 208 -10.07 -8.78 -20.69
N ALA A 209 -9.48 -9.33 -21.73
CA ALA A 209 -9.11 -8.57 -22.94
C ALA A 209 -10.32 -7.95 -23.68
N PRO A 210 -11.43 -8.66 -23.94
CA PRO A 210 -12.62 -8.05 -24.54
C PRO A 210 -13.21 -6.92 -23.69
N ARG A 211 -13.19 -7.05 -22.36
CA ARG A 211 -13.64 -5.98 -21.46
C ARG A 211 -12.74 -4.75 -21.57
N ALA A 212 -11.42 -4.94 -21.55
CA ALA A 212 -10.45 -3.86 -21.74
C ALA A 212 -10.63 -3.15 -23.08
N ALA A 213 -10.85 -3.90 -24.16
CA ALA A 213 -11.09 -3.33 -25.49
C ALA A 213 -12.37 -2.51 -25.58
N ALA A 214 -13.44 -2.97 -24.92
CA ALA A 214 -14.74 -2.30 -24.91
C ALA A 214 -14.81 -1.10 -23.95
N ALA A 215 -13.96 -1.06 -22.93
CA ALA A 215 -13.94 0.03 -21.96
C ALA A 215 -13.38 1.33 -22.54
N GLY A 216 -13.89 2.47 -22.04
CA GLY A 216 -13.23 3.77 -22.23
C GLY A 216 -11.87 3.79 -21.51
N VAL A 217 -10.96 4.60 -22.02
CA VAL A 217 -9.63 4.75 -21.41
C VAL A 217 -9.76 5.50 -20.09
N LEU A 218 -9.44 4.82 -18.99
CA LEU A 218 -9.36 5.41 -17.65
C LEU A 218 -7.92 5.78 -17.36
N VAL A 219 -7.67 7.04 -16.98
CA VAL A 219 -6.35 7.51 -16.56
C VAL A 219 -6.28 7.49 -15.05
N THR A 220 -5.44 6.61 -14.50
CA THR A 220 -5.28 6.42 -13.05
C THR A 220 -3.91 6.91 -12.60
N PHE A 221 -3.87 7.63 -11.49
CA PHE A 221 -2.64 8.13 -10.89
C PHE A 221 -2.44 7.55 -9.47
N PRO A 222 -1.74 6.41 -9.33
CA PRO A 222 -1.31 5.92 -8.03
C PRO A 222 -0.12 6.75 -7.53
N ILE A 223 -0.39 7.74 -6.66
CA ILE A 223 0.64 8.62 -6.11
C ILE A 223 1.60 7.88 -5.16
N PRO A 224 1.15 6.90 -4.33
CA PRO A 224 2.06 6.19 -3.45
C PRO A 224 3.16 5.47 -4.22
N PRO A 225 4.36 5.30 -3.60
CA PRO A 225 5.44 4.57 -4.24
C PRO A 225 5.05 3.13 -4.61
N LEU A 226 5.48 2.69 -5.80
CA LEU A 226 5.29 1.33 -6.30
C LEU A 226 5.97 0.25 -5.41
N MET A 227 6.89 0.64 -4.53
CA MET A 227 7.41 -0.27 -3.50
C MET A 227 6.35 -0.72 -2.49
N HIS A 228 5.14 -0.17 -2.53
CA HIS A 228 4.00 -0.57 -1.72
C HIS A 228 2.95 -1.29 -2.57
N GLY A 229 2.42 -2.40 -2.06
CA GLY A 229 1.47 -3.25 -2.77
C GLY A 229 0.25 -2.50 -3.31
N ALA A 230 -0.30 -1.53 -2.57
CA ALA A 230 -1.48 -0.78 -3.02
C ALA A 230 -1.27 -0.07 -4.36
N ALA A 231 -0.11 0.57 -4.58
CA ALA A 231 0.21 1.23 -5.85
C ALA A 231 0.42 0.24 -6.99
N GLN A 232 1.09 -0.90 -6.71
CA GLN A 232 1.23 -1.98 -7.69
C GLN A 232 -0.14 -2.52 -8.11
N LEU A 233 -0.97 -2.91 -7.14
CA LEU A 233 -2.29 -3.49 -7.41
C LEU A 233 -3.18 -2.51 -8.17
N GLY A 234 -3.20 -1.23 -7.78
CA GLY A 234 -3.94 -0.18 -8.49
C GLY A 234 -3.49 -0.01 -9.94
N SER A 235 -2.18 -0.06 -10.20
CA SER A 235 -1.63 -0.02 -11.56
C SER A 235 -2.08 -1.22 -12.40
N PHE A 236 -1.97 -2.44 -11.85
CA PHE A 236 -2.38 -3.65 -12.57
C PHE A 236 -3.89 -3.73 -12.80
N ILE A 237 -4.72 -3.29 -11.84
CA ILE A 237 -6.17 -3.15 -12.07
C ILE A 237 -6.42 -2.33 -13.33
N ASN A 238 -5.75 -1.17 -13.44
CA ASN A 238 -5.96 -0.28 -14.58
C ASN A 238 -5.43 -0.86 -15.90
N PHE A 239 -4.31 -1.58 -15.88
CA PHE A 239 -3.82 -2.30 -17.06
C PHE A 239 -4.81 -3.36 -17.53
N PHE A 240 -5.42 -4.13 -16.63
CA PHE A 240 -6.44 -5.13 -17.01
C PHE A 240 -7.73 -4.49 -17.52
N MET A 241 -7.96 -3.22 -17.21
CA MET A 241 -9.06 -2.43 -17.78
C MET A 241 -8.69 -1.72 -19.11
N GLY A 242 -7.47 -1.86 -19.61
CA GLY A 242 -7.00 -1.19 -20.82
C GLY A 242 -6.80 0.31 -20.67
N GLY A 243 -6.60 0.79 -19.44
CA GLY A 243 -6.42 2.21 -19.11
C GLY A 243 -4.96 2.66 -19.10
N THR A 244 -4.73 3.93 -18.79
CA THR A 244 -3.41 4.56 -18.67
C THR A 244 -3.03 4.76 -17.21
N VAL A 245 -1.81 4.39 -16.82
CA VAL A 245 -1.24 4.67 -15.49
C VAL A 245 -0.27 5.84 -15.61
N VAL A 246 -0.46 6.86 -14.77
CA VAL A 246 0.47 7.99 -14.61
C VAL A 246 1.29 7.78 -13.35
N LEU A 247 2.59 7.96 -13.43
CA LEU A 247 3.52 7.84 -12.31
C LEU A 247 4.27 9.14 -12.07
N ILE A 248 4.65 9.35 -10.82
CA ILE A 248 5.56 10.44 -10.41
C ILE A 248 6.70 9.82 -9.57
N PRO A 249 7.99 10.12 -9.87
CA PRO A 249 9.12 9.54 -9.14
C PRO A 249 9.13 9.91 -7.65
N HIS A 250 8.78 11.16 -7.35
CA HIS A 250 8.74 11.73 -6.00
C HIS A 250 7.46 12.51 -5.81
N PHE A 251 6.85 12.38 -4.63
CA PHE A 251 5.63 13.12 -4.30
C PHE A 251 5.92 14.61 -4.17
N ASP A 252 5.28 15.40 -5.02
CA ASP A 252 5.19 16.86 -4.93
C ASP A 252 3.75 17.27 -5.20
N PRO A 253 3.06 17.98 -4.27
CA PRO A 253 1.64 18.27 -4.41
C PRO A 253 1.30 19.19 -5.58
N VAL A 254 2.20 20.10 -5.95
CA VAL A 254 1.99 21.01 -7.10
C VAL A 254 2.11 20.24 -8.40
N GLU A 255 3.15 19.39 -8.51
CA GLU A 255 3.37 18.57 -9.69
C GLU A 255 2.27 17.51 -9.87
N VAL A 256 1.77 16.94 -8.77
CA VAL A 256 0.59 16.04 -8.84
C VAL A 256 -0.59 16.73 -9.50
N TRP A 257 -0.92 17.96 -9.10
CA TRP A 257 -2.04 18.69 -9.71
C TRP A 257 -1.78 19.09 -11.17
N ARG A 258 -0.54 19.43 -11.52
CA ARG A 258 -0.17 19.67 -12.93
C ARG A 258 -0.35 18.43 -13.80
N LEU A 259 0.06 17.27 -13.27
CA LEU A 259 -0.16 15.98 -13.97
C LEU A 259 -1.65 15.62 -14.06
N VAL A 260 -2.46 15.97 -13.05
CA VAL A 260 -3.91 15.80 -13.13
C VAL A 260 -4.50 16.54 -14.31
N GLU A 261 -4.07 17.77 -14.53
CA GLU A 261 -4.51 18.60 -15.65
C GLU A 261 -3.95 18.09 -16.99
N SER A 262 -2.63 17.98 -17.11
CA SER A 262 -1.97 17.66 -18.38
C SER A 262 -2.29 16.25 -18.89
N GLU A 263 -2.38 15.27 -18.01
CA GLU A 263 -2.70 13.87 -18.35
C GLU A 263 -4.20 13.56 -18.27
N ARG A 264 -5.03 14.56 -17.92
CA ARG A 264 -6.49 14.42 -17.79
C ARG A 264 -6.87 13.25 -16.88
N VAL A 265 -6.24 13.19 -15.70
CA VAL A 265 -6.40 12.10 -14.74
C VAL A 265 -7.85 11.97 -14.30
N ASN A 266 -8.33 10.74 -14.23
CA ASN A 266 -9.68 10.39 -13.82
C ASN A 266 -9.75 9.95 -12.36
N THR A 267 -8.74 9.22 -11.89
CA THR A 267 -8.71 8.70 -10.52
C THR A 267 -7.33 8.86 -9.90
N ILE A 268 -7.31 9.26 -8.64
CA ILE A 268 -6.10 9.31 -7.81
C ILE A 268 -6.23 8.28 -6.69
N SER A 269 -5.14 7.56 -6.39
CA SER A 269 -5.02 6.84 -5.12
C SER A 269 -3.89 7.42 -4.28
N LEU A 270 -4.10 7.47 -2.96
CA LEU A 270 -3.21 8.10 -1.98
C LEU A 270 -3.20 7.35 -0.64
N VAL A 271 -2.36 7.78 0.31
CA VAL A 271 -2.24 7.19 1.65
C VAL A 271 -2.59 8.26 2.70
N GLY A 272 -3.85 8.30 3.09
CA GLY A 272 -4.36 9.14 4.17
C GLY A 272 -3.93 10.61 4.09
N ASP A 273 -3.95 11.25 5.24
CA ASP A 273 -3.62 12.69 5.38
C ASP A 273 -2.19 13.03 4.95
N ALA A 274 -1.26 12.09 5.04
CA ALA A 274 0.14 12.32 4.66
C ALA A 274 0.29 12.82 3.20
N MET A 275 -0.62 12.40 2.32
CA MET A 275 -0.65 12.84 0.93
C MET A 275 -1.84 13.76 0.64
N ALA A 276 -3.01 13.47 1.23
CA ALA A 276 -4.22 14.24 0.97
C ALA A 276 -4.12 15.68 1.45
N ARG A 277 -3.52 15.92 2.63
CA ARG A 277 -3.40 17.25 3.22
C ARG A 277 -2.55 18.20 2.38
N PRO A 278 -1.30 17.86 1.95
CA PRO A 278 -0.53 18.73 1.07
C PRO A 278 -1.25 19.03 -0.25
N LEU A 279 -2.00 18.07 -0.80
CA LEU A 279 -2.80 18.28 -2.00
C LEU A 279 -3.93 19.29 -1.76
N ALA A 280 -4.66 19.16 -0.64
CA ALA A 280 -5.71 20.07 -0.26
C ALA A 280 -5.17 21.50 0.00
N GLU A 281 -4.03 21.60 0.69
CA GLU A 281 -3.38 22.87 1.00
C GLU A 281 -2.88 23.59 -0.25
N ALA A 282 -2.36 22.87 -1.24
CA ALA A 282 -1.93 23.46 -2.52
C ALA A 282 -3.11 24.14 -3.24
N LEU A 283 -4.27 23.50 -3.30
CA LEU A 283 -5.49 24.09 -3.88
C LEU A 283 -6.00 25.28 -3.06
N ALA A 284 -6.07 25.14 -1.74
CA ALA A 284 -6.49 26.21 -0.84
C ALA A 284 -5.53 27.42 -0.89
N GLY A 285 -4.24 27.17 -1.16
CA GLY A 285 -3.21 28.18 -1.39
C GLY A 285 -3.34 28.94 -2.70
N GLY A 286 -4.35 28.63 -3.52
CA GLY A 286 -4.66 29.36 -4.77
C GLY A 286 -4.06 28.74 -6.02
N LEU A 287 -3.54 27.50 -5.95
CA LEU A 287 -3.11 26.79 -7.15
C LEU A 287 -4.31 26.59 -8.08
N GLN A 288 -4.20 27.11 -9.30
CA GLN A 288 -5.21 26.94 -10.35
C GLN A 288 -4.87 25.71 -11.19
N VAL A 289 -5.81 24.81 -11.36
CA VAL A 289 -5.66 23.58 -12.14
C VAL A 289 -7.01 23.13 -12.70
N ASP A 290 -7.04 22.67 -13.95
CA ASP A 290 -8.22 22.01 -14.50
C ASP A 290 -8.26 20.54 -14.06
N ALA A 291 -9.02 20.29 -13.00
CA ALA A 291 -9.30 18.94 -12.50
C ALA A 291 -10.67 18.41 -12.95
N SER A 292 -11.25 18.93 -14.03
CA SER A 292 -12.61 18.59 -14.51
C SER A 292 -12.78 17.12 -14.92
N THR A 293 -11.68 16.43 -15.23
CA THR A 293 -11.69 15.00 -15.56
C THR A 293 -11.58 14.09 -14.34
N LEU A 294 -11.17 14.63 -13.21
CA LEU A 294 -11.01 13.89 -11.96
C LEU A 294 -12.37 13.63 -11.31
N PHE A 295 -12.72 12.38 -11.07
CA PHE A 295 -13.99 12.03 -10.42
C PHE A 295 -13.83 11.16 -9.16
N VAL A 296 -12.65 10.57 -8.91
CA VAL A 296 -12.37 9.80 -7.68
C VAL A 296 -11.00 10.15 -7.10
N ILE A 297 -10.99 10.39 -5.79
CA ILE A 297 -9.78 10.31 -4.96
C ILE A 297 -10.00 9.18 -3.95
N SER A 298 -9.19 8.15 -4.00
CA SER A 298 -9.27 7.01 -3.10
C SER A 298 -8.08 6.96 -2.14
N SER A 299 -8.35 6.70 -0.87
CA SER A 299 -7.34 6.52 0.17
C SER A 299 -7.35 5.10 0.71
N ALA A 300 -6.18 4.61 1.14
CA ALA A 300 -6.05 3.36 1.87
C ALA A 300 -4.79 3.39 2.76
N GLY A 301 -4.76 2.53 3.78
CA GLY A 301 -3.57 2.26 4.58
C GLY A 301 -3.22 3.28 5.67
N ALA A 302 -3.87 4.43 5.72
CA ALA A 302 -3.79 5.42 6.80
C ALA A 302 -5.09 6.22 6.88
N ILE A 303 -5.28 6.92 8.01
CA ILE A 303 -6.48 7.74 8.24
C ILE A 303 -6.58 8.85 7.19
N PHE A 304 -7.76 8.97 6.58
CA PHE A 304 -8.17 10.07 5.75
C PHE A 304 -9.20 10.90 6.54
N SER A 305 -8.72 11.93 7.25
CA SER A 305 -9.49 12.67 8.24
C SER A 305 -10.65 13.47 7.63
N THR A 306 -11.70 13.67 8.42
CA THR A 306 -12.88 14.48 8.02
C THR A 306 -12.47 15.88 7.59
N ALA A 307 -11.59 16.54 8.33
CA ALA A 307 -11.15 17.91 8.02
C ALA A 307 -10.46 18.01 6.65
N VAL A 308 -9.60 17.06 6.28
CA VAL A 308 -8.93 17.05 4.97
C VAL A 308 -9.92 16.71 3.86
N ARG A 309 -10.87 15.80 4.11
CA ARG A 309 -11.96 15.48 3.16
C ARG A 309 -12.81 16.70 2.87
N GLU A 310 -13.24 17.43 3.90
CA GLU A 310 -14.04 18.66 3.78
C GLU A 310 -13.27 19.73 2.99
N GLN A 311 -11.97 19.89 3.26
CA GLN A 311 -11.13 20.84 2.53
C GLN A 311 -11.02 20.49 1.05
N LEU A 312 -10.80 19.21 0.70
CA LEU A 312 -10.79 18.75 -0.69
C LEU A 312 -12.18 18.92 -1.34
N GLN A 313 -13.24 18.55 -0.63
CA GLN A 313 -14.61 18.63 -1.14
C GLN A 313 -15.06 20.08 -1.41
N ALA A 314 -14.58 21.04 -0.60
CA ALA A 314 -14.85 22.46 -0.82
C ALA A 314 -14.29 22.98 -2.15
N THR A 315 -13.14 22.46 -2.58
CA THR A 315 -12.50 22.86 -3.84
C THR A 315 -12.91 21.96 -5.02
N LEU A 316 -13.19 20.69 -4.74
CA LEU A 316 -13.52 19.64 -5.72
C LEU A 316 -14.90 19.03 -5.41
N PRO A 317 -16.01 19.78 -5.52
CA PRO A 317 -17.32 19.34 -5.05
C PRO A 317 -17.89 18.12 -5.78
N ASN A 318 -17.43 17.85 -7.00
CA ASN A 318 -17.89 16.72 -7.83
C ASN A 318 -17.01 15.48 -7.73
N VAL A 319 -15.92 15.53 -6.95
CA VAL A 319 -14.99 14.41 -6.79
C VAL A 319 -15.46 13.50 -5.65
N LEU A 320 -15.61 12.22 -5.94
CA LEU A 320 -15.95 11.21 -4.95
C LEU A 320 -14.71 10.85 -4.11
N LEU A 321 -14.78 11.08 -2.80
CA LEU A 321 -13.73 10.72 -1.86
C LEU A 321 -14.02 9.34 -1.26
N LEU A 322 -13.16 8.36 -1.55
CA LEU A 322 -13.30 6.99 -1.10
C LEU A 322 -12.22 6.64 -0.08
N ASP A 323 -12.62 5.93 0.96
CA ASP A 323 -11.70 5.36 1.93
C ASP A 323 -11.82 3.83 1.89
N ASN A 324 -10.71 3.16 1.61
CA ASN A 324 -10.65 1.73 1.38
C ASN A 324 -9.91 1.04 2.53
N PHE A 325 -10.43 -0.09 2.94
CA PHE A 325 -9.84 -0.95 3.96
C PHE A 325 -9.25 -2.19 3.33
N GLY A 326 -8.03 -2.51 3.76
CA GLY A 326 -7.30 -3.69 3.33
C GLY A 326 -5.85 -3.67 3.81
N ALA A 327 -5.14 -4.74 3.53
CA ALA A 327 -3.74 -4.91 3.87
C ALA A 327 -3.01 -5.69 2.76
N SER A 328 -1.69 -5.77 2.82
CA SER A 328 -0.93 -6.62 1.88
C SER A 328 -1.30 -8.09 2.00
N GLU A 329 -1.75 -8.50 3.18
CA GLU A 329 -2.20 -9.86 3.49
C GLU A 329 -3.64 -10.16 3.04
N THR A 330 -4.43 -9.14 2.72
CA THR A 330 -5.86 -9.33 2.40
C THR A 330 -6.25 -8.79 1.03
N GLY A 331 -5.42 -7.92 0.43
CA GLY A 331 -5.88 -7.11 -0.68
C GLY A 331 -7.00 -6.16 -0.24
N PHE A 332 -7.99 -5.94 -1.10
CA PHE A 332 -9.14 -5.09 -0.81
C PHE A 332 -10.18 -5.84 0.01
N GLN A 333 -10.53 -5.35 1.20
CA GLN A 333 -11.55 -5.94 2.06
C GLN A 333 -12.87 -5.16 2.10
N GLY A 334 -12.83 -3.84 1.97
CA GLY A 334 -14.05 -3.05 2.07
C GLY A 334 -13.84 -1.57 1.78
N ARG A 335 -14.97 -0.86 1.75
CA ARG A 335 -15.04 0.59 1.53
C ARG A 335 -15.83 1.26 2.65
N ALA A 336 -15.35 2.40 3.10
CA ALA A 336 -16.04 3.19 4.12
C ALA A 336 -17.45 3.55 3.66
N THR A 337 -18.40 3.46 4.58
CA THR A 337 -19.77 3.89 4.34
C THR A 337 -19.88 5.42 4.41
N PRO A 338 -20.91 6.04 3.81
CA PRO A 338 -21.07 7.50 3.85
C PRO A 338 -21.18 8.09 5.26
N ASP A 339 -21.69 7.30 6.22
CA ASP A 339 -21.81 7.64 7.64
C ASP A 339 -20.56 7.28 8.46
N SER A 340 -19.51 6.78 7.82
CA SER A 340 -18.24 6.49 8.47
C SER A 340 -17.49 7.77 8.79
N SER A 341 -17.12 7.95 10.03
CA SER A 341 -16.20 9.02 10.42
C SER A 341 -15.17 8.50 11.42
N PRO A 342 -13.97 9.08 11.45
CA PRO A 342 -12.98 8.70 12.44
C PRO A 342 -13.48 8.87 13.89
N GLU A 343 -14.35 9.87 14.14
CA GLU A 343 -14.90 10.19 15.45
C GLU A 343 -16.00 9.20 15.89
N ALA A 344 -16.84 8.75 14.93
CA ALA A 344 -17.91 7.78 15.17
C ALA A 344 -17.48 6.32 15.04
N GLY A 345 -16.23 6.08 14.66
CA GLY A 345 -15.68 4.79 14.29
C GLY A 345 -15.70 4.56 12.78
N LEU A 346 -14.58 4.03 12.27
CA LEU A 346 -14.43 3.74 10.85
C LEU A 346 -15.30 2.54 10.46
N LYS A 347 -16.43 2.82 9.84
CA LYS A 347 -17.42 1.83 9.42
C LYS A 347 -17.26 1.49 7.94
N PHE A 348 -17.13 0.20 7.63
CA PHE A 348 -16.89 -0.29 6.28
C PHE A 348 -17.94 -1.29 5.80
N ALA A 349 -18.40 -1.11 4.58
CA ALA A 349 -19.08 -2.16 3.82
C ALA A 349 -18.01 -3.14 3.32
N MET A 350 -18.00 -4.34 3.88
CA MET A 350 -16.99 -5.36 3.61
C MET A 350 -17.36 -6.24 2.42
N ASN A 351 -16.35 -6.80 1.76
CA ASN A 351 -16.56 -7.82 0.75
C ASN A 351 -17.21 -9.10 1.36
N PRO A 352 -17.86 -9.94 0.53
CA PRO A 352 -18.59 -11.12 1.01
C PRO A 352 -17.75 -12.17 1.76
N HIS A 353 -16.42 -12.11 1.62
CA HIS A 353 -15.49 -13.05 2.24
C HIS A 353 -14.89 -12.55 3.56
N THR A 354 -15.17 -11.30 3.94
CA THR A 354 -14.70 -10.73 5.21
C THR A 354 -15.67 -11.07 6.34
N ARG A 355 -15.13 -11.43 7.49
CA ARG A 355 -15.87 -11.72 8.74
C ARG A 355 -15.16 -11.10 9.93
N VAL A 356 -15.90 -10.95 11.03
CA VAL A 356 -15.32 -10.72 12.35
C VAL A 356 -15.39 -12.04 13.11
N LEU A 357 -14.24 -12.54 13.56
CA LEU A 357 -14.12 -13.84 14.24
C LEU A 357 -13.91 -13.63 15.74
N ASP A 358 -14.54 -14.48 16.56
CA ASP A 358 -14.30 -14.54 18.01
C ASP A 358 -12.94 -15.19 18.37
N GLU A 359 -12.68 -15.37 19.67
CA GLU A 359 -11.45 -16.02 20.16
C GLU A 359 -11.35 -17.51 19.75
N ARG A 360 -12.48 -18.15 19.43
CA ARG A 360 -12.55 -19.54 18.95
C ARG A 360 -12.54 -19.61 17.42
N LEU A 361 -12.28 -18.49 16.76
CA LEU A 361 -12.28 -18.33 15.30
C LEU A 361 -13.65 -18.66 14.66
N GLN A 362 -14.76 -18.42 15.38
CA GLN A 362 -16.09 -18.54 14.83
C GLN A 362 -16.62 -17.18 14.38
N PRO A 363 -17.30 -17.11 13.21
CA PRO A 363 -17.88 -15.85 12.74
C PRO A 363 -18.92 -15.30 13.72
N LEU A 364 -18.76 -14.03 14.10
CA LEU A 364 -19.74 -13.31 14.90
C LEU A 364 -20.96 -12.94 14.04
N PRO A 365 -22.18 -13.10 14.56
CA PRO A 365 -23.39 -12.72 13.83
C PRO A 365 -23.53 -11.20 13.73
N PRO A 366 -24.25 -10.69 12.71
CA PRO A 366 -24.60 -9.28 12.62
C PRO A 366 -25.30 -8.79 13.91
N GLY A 367 -24.91 -7.60 14.37
CA GLY A 367 -25.41 -7.00 15.61
C GLY A 367 -24.73 -7.49 16.89
N SER A 368 -23.72 -8.36 16.78
CA SER A 368 -22.87 -8.72 17.91
C SER A 368 -22.13 -7.50 18.42
N ARG A 369 -22.16 -7.29 19.75
CA ARG A 369 -21.37 -6.24 20.41
C ARG A 369 -19.97 -6.71 20.80
N VAL A 370 -19.62 -7.94 20.46
CA VAL A 370 -18.33 -8.54 20.78
C VAL A 370 -17.27 -8.00 19.81
N VAL A 371 -16.17 -7.53 20.35
CA VAL A 371 -14.98 -7.18 19.56
C VAL A 371 -14.28 -8.47 19.15
N GLY A 372 -14.06 -8.63 17.85
CA GLY A 372 -13.36 -9.79 17.30
C GLY A 372 -12.28 -9.41 16.30
N ARG A 373 -11.63 -10.41 15.73
CA ARG A 373 -10.59 -10.23 14.70
C ARG A 373 -11.23 -10.06 13.34
N VAL A 374 -10.88 -9.00 12.61
CA VAL A 374 -11.29 -8.85 11.20
C VAL A 374 -10.48 -9.83 10.36
N ALA A 375 -11.17 -10.70 9.64
CA ALA A 375 -10.57 -11.81 8.89
C ALA A 375 -11.09 -11.83 7.44
N LEU A 376 -10.21 -12.19 6.50
CA LEU A 376 -10.59 -12.51 5.13
C LEU A 376 -10.47 -14.03 4.92
N GLY A 377 -11.48 -14.65 4.30
CA GLY A 377 -11.49 -16.08 3.98
C GLY A 377 -11.41 -16.36 2.48
N GLY A 378 -11.06 -17.58 2.13
CA GLY A 378 -11.06 -18.06 0.76
C GLY A 378 -9.76 -17.79 0.01
N ARG A 379 -9.75 -16.88 -0.96
CA ARG A 379 -8.55 -16.52 -1.74
C ARG A 379 -7.63 -15.61 -0.94
N VAL A 380 -6.70 -16.22 -0.20
CA VAL A 380 -5.77 -15.56 0.72
C VAL A 380 -4.33 -15.97 0.42
N PRO A 381 -3.31 -15.20 0.88
CA PRO A 381 -1.91 -15.55 0.67
C PRO A 381 -1.55 -16.94 1.20
N LEU A 382 -0.50 -17.51 0.66
CA LEU A 382 0.06 -18.78 1.15
C LEU A 382 0.65 -18.64 2.58
N GLY A 383 1.08 -17.45 2.94
CA GLY A 383 1.71 -17.14 4.21
C GLY A 383 2.81 -16.09 4.05
N TYR A 384 3.70 -16.04 5.02
CA TYR A 384 4.91 -15.22 4.95
C TYR A 384 6.11 -16.05 4.50
N TYR A 385 6.89 -15.50 3.58
CA TYR A 385 8.12 -16.11 3.10
C TYR A 385 9.12 -16.25 4.26
N ASN A 386 9.73 -17.43 4.38
CA ASN A 386 10.70 -17.76 5.42
C ASN A 386 10.25 -17.52 6.89
N ASP A 387 8.97 -17.28 7.14
CA ASP A 387 8.44 -17.06 8.50
C ASP A 387 7.21 -17.96 8.79
N PRO A 388 7.42 -19.28 9.00
CA PRO A 388 6.33 -20.20 9.32
C PRO A 388 5.66 -19.90 10.66
N GLY A 389 6.41 -19.35 11.62
CA GLY A 389 5.87 -18.97 12.93
C GLY A 389 4.83 -17.86 12.80
N LYS A 390 5.16 -16.77 12.10
CA LYS A 390 4.21 -15.69 11.86
C LYS A 390 3.06 -16.13 10.94
N THR A 391 3.33 -17.03 10.00
CA THR A 391 2.28 -17.63 9.18
C THR A 391 1.23 -18.34 10.04
N GLN A 392 1.65 -19.19 10.99
CA GLN A 392 0.72 -19.87 11.91
C GLN A 392 -0.05 -18.92 12.84
N GLU A 393 0.54 -17.78 13.20
CA GLU A 393 -0.12 -16.76 14.03
C GLU A 393 -1.25 -16.02 13.28
N VAL A 394 -1.03 -15.73 11.99
CA VAL A 394 -1.88 -14.85 11.19
C VAL A 394 -2.87 -15.63 10.33
N PHE A 395 -2.54 -16.84 9.94
CA PHE A 395 -3.38 -17.70 9.10
C PHE A 395 -3.89 -18.89 9.90
N ALA A 396 -5.17 -19.20 9.73
CA ALA A 396 -5.81 -20.37 10.34
C ALA A 396 -6.75 -21.04 9.35
N GLU A 397 -6.93 -22.34 9.49
CA GLU A 397 -7.95 -23.08 8.76
C GLU A 397 -9.03 -23.54 9.75
N VAL A 398 -10.26 -23.15 9.49
CA VAL A 398 -11.41 -23.48 10.33
C VAL A 398 -12.58 -23.87 9.44
N ASN A 399 -13.16 -25.05 9.68
CA ASN A 399 -14.29 -25.58 8.92
C ASN A 399 -14.06 -25.61 7.40
N GLY A 400 -12.83 -25.96 6.96
CA GLY A 400 -12.44 -26.01 5.55
C GLY A 400 -12.27 -24.65 4.87
N THR A 401 -12.36 -23.55 5.62
CA THR A 401 -12.04 -22.21 5.13
C THR A 401 -10.70 -21.74 5.71
N ARG A 402 -9.81 -21.31 4.82
CA ARG A 402 -8.56 -20.68 5.21
C ARG A 402 -8.80 -19.18 5.42
N TRP A 403 -8.43 -18.69 6.60
CA TRP A 403 -8.58 -17.31 7.03
C TRP A 403 -7.22 -16.63 7.18
N VAL A 404 -7.16 -15.34 6.86
CA VAL A 404 -6.04 -14.46 7.20
C VAL A 404 -6.54 -13.34 8.12
N MET A 405 -5.81 -13.11 9.23
CA MET A 405 -6.14 -12.18 10.31
C MET A 405 -4.93 -11.29 10.61
N PRO A 406 -4.71 -10.19 9.87
CA PRO A 406 -3.50 -9.36 10.01
C PRO A 406 -3.37 -8.63 11.36
N GLY A 407 -4.41 -8.70 12.20
CA GLY A 407 -4.43 -8.12 13.55
C GLY A 407 -5.40 -6.96 13.73
N ASP A 408 -6.17 -6.60 12.70
CA ASP A 408 -7.21 -5.58 12.82
C ASP A 408 -8.38 -6.14 13.65
N MET A 409 -8.90 -5.31 14.57
CA MET A 409 -10.01 -5.63 15.45
C MET A 409 -11.25 -4.86 15.01
N GLY A 410 -12.43 -5.46 15.20
CA GLY A 410 -13.67 -4.79 14.80
C GLY A 410 -14.91 -5.40 15.42
N VAL A 411 -16.05 -4.75 15.16
CA VAL A 411 -17.39 -5.16 15.58
C VAL A 411 -18.27 -5.34 14.35
N MET A 412 -19.00 -6.46 14.29
CA MET A 412 -19.99 -6.72 13.24
C MET A 412 -21.30 -5.99 13.57
N ASN A 413 -21.65 -4.99 12.77
CA ASN A 413 -22.88 -4.22 12.94
C ASN A 413 -24.13 -4.99 12.50
N ALA A 414 -25.30 -4.53 12.93
CA ALA A 414 -26.58 -5.18 12.59
C ALA A 414 -26.91 -5.12 11.09
N ASP A 415 -26.42 -4.11 10.38
CA ASP A 415 -26.57 -3.93 8.93
C ASP A 415 -25.54 -4.72 8.09
N GLY A 416 -24.69 -5.52 8.74
CA GLY A 416 -23.66 -6.33 8.07
C GLY A 416 -22.37 -5.57 7.75
N THR A 417 -22.28 -4.29 8.10
CA THR A 417 -21.02 -3.53 8.02
C THR A 417 -20.11 -3.88 9.20
N VAL A 418 -18.84 -3.52 9.11
CA VAL A 418 -17.87 -3.71 10.19
C VAL A 418 -17.35 -2.34 10.64
N THR A 419 -17.45 -2.06 11.94
CA THR A 419 -16.72 -0.96 12.56
C THR A 419 -15.34 -1.45 12.90
N VAL A 420 -14.31 -0.94 12.20
CA VAL A 420 -12.90 -1.25 12.45
C VAL A 420 -12.41 -0.35 13.58
N LEU A 421 -11.84 -0.96 14.62
CA LEU A 421 -11.39 -0.27 15.83
C LEU A 421 -9.89 0.05 15.81
N GLY A 422 -9.13 -0.61 14.93
CA GLY A 422 -7.68 -0.50 14.82
C GLY A 422 -6.96 -1.82 15.07
N ARG A 423 -5.62 -1.75 15.16
CA ARG A 423 -4.81 -2.95 15.35
C ARG A 423 -4.69 -3.34 16.81
N GLY A 424 -4.99 -4.58 17.13
CA GLY A 424 -4.87 -5.12 18.48
C GLY A 424 -3.45 -5.05 19.07
N SER A 425 -2.42 -5.03 18.23
CA SER A 425 -1.00 -4.93 18.64
C SER A 425 -0.57 -3.55 19.15
N VAL A 426 -1.34 -2.50 18.87
CA VAL A 426 -1.10 -1.13 19.38
C VAL A 426 -2.18 -0.69 20.36
N CYS A 427 -3.08 -1.60 20.73
CA CYS A 427 -4.12 -1.37 21.72
C CYS A 427 -3.49 -1.10 23.10
N ILE A 428 -3.96 -0.04 23.77
CA ILE A 428 -3.54 0.32 25.14
C ILE A 428 -4.46 -0.41 26.12
N ASN A 429 -3.86 -1.08 27.12
CA ASN A 429 -4.63 -1.76 28.16
C ASN A 429 -4.63 -0.92 29.44
N SER A 430 -5.66 -0.14 29.64
CA SER A 430 -5.79 0.77 30.79
C SER A 430 -6.88 0.30 31.76
N GLY A 431 -6.49 -0.19 32.93
CA GLY A 431 -7.43 -0.64 33.95
C GLY A 431 -8.36 -1.78 33.52
N GLY A 432 -7.92 -2.63 32.59
CA GLY A 432 -8.72 -3.71 32.01
C GLY A 432 -9.53 -3.32 30.76
N GLU A 433 -9.58 -2.03 30.44
CA GLU A 433 -10.21 -1.54 29.23
C GLU A 433 -9.23 -1.48 28.06
N LYS A 434 -9.71 -1.84 26.85
CA LYS A 434 -8.94 -1.78 25.62
C LYS A 434 -9.18 -0.45 24.91
N ILE A 435 -8.11 0.32 24.68
CA ILE A 435 -8.16 1.61 24.00
C ILE A 435 -7.43 1.47 22.66
N PHE A 436 -8.14 1.68 21.59
CA PHE A 436 -7.57 1.68 20.25
C PHE A 436 -7.01 3.07 19.95
N THR A 437 -5.72 3.13 19.63
CA THR A 437 -4.99 4.38 19.46
C THR A 437 -5.57 5.24 18.36
N GLU A 438 -6.00 4.62 17.26
CA GLU A 438 -6.55 5.27 16.09
C GLU A 438 -7.84 6.07 16.40
N GLU A 439 -8.67 5.58 17.32
CA GLU A 439 -9.88 6.28 17.76
C GLU A 439 -9.52 7.61 18.48
N VAL A 440 -8.52 7.57 19.35
CA VAL A 440 -8.07 8.76 20.08
C VAL A 440 -7.34 9.72 19.15
N GLU A 441 -6.48 9.20 18.27
CA GLU A 441 -5.78 9.98 17.24
C GLU A 441 -6.75 10.76 16.35
N ALA A 442 -7.84 10.12 15.93
CA ALA A 442 -8.85 10.72 15.09
C ALA A 442 -9.49 11.94 15.79
N VAL A 443 -9.86 11.79 17.06
CA VAL A 443 -10.44 12.89 17.83
C VAL A 443 -9.42 14.01 18.04
N LEU A 444 -8.18 13.70 18.37
CA LEU A 444 -7.13 14.71 18.52
C LEU A 444 -6.89 15.51 17.24
N LYS A 445 -6.87 14.83 16.09
CA LYS A 445 -6.67 15.45 14.76
C LYS A 445 -7.84 16.34 14.34
N SER A 446 -9.02 16.16 14.89
CA SER A 446 -10.16 17.04 14.66
C SER A 446 -10.06 18.38 15.42
N HIS A 447 -9.10 18.53 16.34
CA HIS A 447 -8.88 19.80 17.04
C HIS A 447 -8.23 20.84 16.11
N PRO A 448 -8.73 22.11 16.10
CA PRO A 448 -8.24 23.14 15.17
C PRO A 448 -6.74 23.41 15.23
N ALA A 449 -6.13 23.30 16.41
CA ALA A 449 -4.70 23.56 16.61
C ALA A 449 -3.80 22.35 16.27
N VAL A 450 -4.35 21.15 16.07
CA VAL A 450 -3.57 19.93 15.80
C VAL A 450 -3.35 19.74 14.30
N PHE A 451 -2.09 19.59 13.91
CA PHE A 451 -1.71 19.24 12.55
C PHE A 451 -1.68 17.73 12.36
N ASP A 452 -1.01 17.02 13.28
CA ASP A 452 -0.95 15.54 13.29
C ASP A 452 -0.82 15.04 14.73
N ALA A 453 -1.23 13.79 14.98
CA ALA A 453 -1.15 13.16 16.29
C ALA A 453 -0.91 11.66 16.17
N LEU A 454 -0.11 11.11 17.10
CA LEU A 454 -0.03 9.69 17.41
C LEU A 454 -0.34 9.46 18.88
N VAL A 455 -0.86 8.28 19.20
CA VAL A 455 -1.23 7.90 20.55
C VAL A 455 -0.56 6.57 20.91
N VAL A 456 0.03 6.50 22.08
CA VAL A 456 0.66 5.28 22.62
C VAL A 456 0.30 5.05 24.09
N GLY A 457 0.39 3.79 24.52
CA GLY A 457 0.36 3.44 25.92
C GLY A 457 1.71 3.73 26.57
N VAL A 458 1.68 4.36 27.73
CA VAL A 458 2.82 4.52 28.61
C VAL A 458 2.55 3.82 29.95
N PRO A 459 3.57 3.28 30.62
CA PRO A 459 3.38 2.63 31.91
C PRO A 459 2.69 3.55 32.93
N ASP A 460 1.75 3.00 33.68
CA ASP A 460 0.98 3.69 34.72
C ASP A 460 0.79 2.75 35.91
N GLU A 461 1.23 3.15 37.10
CA GLU A 461 1.19 2.32 38.30
C GLU A 461 -0.21 1.87 38.71
N ARG A 462 -1.22 2.70 38.45
CA ARG A 462 -2.60 2.43 38.84
C ARG A 462 -3.38 1.65 37.76
N TRP A 463 -3.12 1.93 36.48
CA TRP A 463 -3.93 1.44 35.38
C TRP A 463 -3.21 0.42 34.48
N GLY A 464 -1.92 0.13 34.79
CA GLY A 464 -1.03 -0.68 33.94
C GLY A 464 -0.47 0.14 32.79
N GLU A 465 -1.36 0.72 31.96
CA GLU A 465 -1.00 1.70 30.93
C GLU A 465 -1.95 2.90 30.99
N SER A 466 -1.43 4.07 30.63
CA SER A 466 -2.23 5.29 30.38
C SER A 466 -1.98 5.84 28.99
N VAL A 467 -2.90 6.68 28.53
CA VAL A 467 -2.88 7.22 27.17
C VAL A 467 -1.94 8.42 27.09
N ALA A 468 -0.92 8.35 26.24
CA ALA A 468 -0.04 9.46 25.89
C ALA A 468 -0.31 9.92 24.44
N ALA A 469 -0.49 11.22 24.25
CA ALA A 469 -0.63 11.85 22.95
C ALA A 469 0.67 12.54 22.54
N ILE A 470 1.16 12.23 21.34
CA ILE A 470 2.27 12.91 20.67
C ILE A 470 1.66 13.78 19.60
N VAL A 471 1.81 15.10 19.70
CA VAL A 471 1.09 16.07 18.87
C VAL A 471 2.05 17.02 18.17
N ALA A 472 1.89 17.17 16.86
CA ALA A 472 2.43 18.28 16.10
C ALA A 472 1.33 19.34 15.93
N ALA A 473 1.59 20.57 16.39
CA ALA A 473 0.65 21.68 16.25
C ALA A 473 0.72 22.32 14.85
N ARG A 474 -0.36 22.99 14.46
CA ARG A 474 -0.34 23.82 13.24
C ARG A 474 0.55 25.05 13.43
N PRO A 475 1.10 25.62 12.34
CA PRO A 475 1.90 26.86 12.42
C PRO A 475 1.16 27.95 13.20
N ALA A 476 1.86 28.61 14.10
CA ALA A 476 1.35 29.66 15.00
C ALA A 476 0.21 29.23 15.96
N SER A 477 -0.03 27.92 16.10
CA SER A 477 -0.99 27.36 17.05
C SER A 477 -0.26 26.62 18.18
N LYS A 478 -0.91 26.51 19.33
CA LYS A 478 -0.52 25.63 20.44
C LYS A 478 -1.75 24.88 20.92
N ALA A 479 -1.55 23.65 21.35
CA ALA A 479 -2.61 22.85 21.96
C ALA A 479 -2.10 22.33 23.30
N THR A 480 -2.67 22.81 24.39
CA THR A 480 -2.36 22.32 25.73
C THR A 480 -3.03 20.99 26.02
N LEU A 481 -2.50 20.22 26.97
CA LEU A 481 -3.13 18.98 27.39
C LEU A 481 -4.58 19.19 27.84
N GLU A 482 -4.86 20.30 28.54
CA GLU A 482 -6.19 20.62 29.07
C GLU A 482 -7.18 20.90 27.92
N GLU A 483 -6.78 21.67 26.91
CA GLU A 483 -7.61 21.94 25.72
C GLU A 483 -7.89 20.66 24.95
N LEU A 484 -6.87 19.80 24.74
CA LEU A 484 -7.05 18.53 24.07
C LEU A 484 -7.94 17.56 24.86
N ARG A 485 -7.83 17.56 26.19
CA ARG A 485 -8.71 16.76 27.06
C ARG A 485 -10.15 17.25 26.97
N SER A 486 -10.38 18.55 27.10
CA SER A 486 -11.72 19.16 26.92
C SER A 486 -12.28 18.85 25.53
N HIS A 487 -11.44 18.86 24.49
CA HIS A 487 -11.89 18.50 23.15
C HIS A 487 -12.29 17.02 23.05
N CYS A 488 -11.60 16.13 23.76
CA CYS A 488 -11.94 14.70 23.81
C CYS A 488 -13.22 14.43 24.64
N GLU A 489 -13.54 15.26 25.63
CA GLU A 489 -14.72 15.10 26.48
C GLU A 489 -16.02 15.11 25.63
N GLY A 490 -16.89 14.15 25.90
CA GLY A 490 -18.13 13.97 25.16
C GLY A 490 -17.99 13.36 23.75
N ARG A 491 -16.75 13.21 23.25
CA ARG A 491 -16.46 12.56 21.96
C ARG A 491 -15.96 11.12 22.14
N ILE A 492 -15.17 10.89 23.18
CA ILE A 492 -14.68 9.55 23.56
C ILE A 492 -14.86 9.34 25.06
N ALA A 493 -14.87 8.06 25.48
CA ALA A 493 -15.00 7.72 26.89
C ALA A 493 -13.82 8.26 27.73
N GLY A 494 -14.09 8.69 28.96
CA GLY A 494 -13.11 9.37 29.81
C GLY A 494 -11.81 8.60 30.06
N TYR A 495 -11.85 7.27 30.07
CA TYR A 495 -10.65 6.44 30.22
C TYR A 495 -9.73 6.45 28.99
N LYS A 496 -10.23 6.87 27.81
CA LYS A 496 -9.48 7.01 26.55
C LYS A 496 -8.80 8.38 26.42
N VAL A 497 -9.20 9.35 27.24
CA VAL A 497 -8.67 10.72 27.17
C VAL A 497 -7.19 10.75 27.54
N PRO A 498 -6.33 11.40 26.75
CA PRO A 498 -4.89 11.46 27.01
C PRO A 498 -4.56 12.05 28.39
N ARG A 499 -3.61 11.42 29.08
CA ARG A 499 -3.09 11.88 30.36
C ARG A 499 -1.72 12.54 30.25
N LEU A 500 -0.99 12.24 29.19
CA LEU A 500 0.30 12.83 28.87
C LEU A 500 0.23 13.45 27.47
N LEU A 501 0.82 14.63 27.33
CA LEU A 501 1.02 15.31 26.03
C LEU A 501 2.52 15.50 25.78
N VAL A 502 2.97 15.07 24.63
CA VAL A 502 4.31 15.35 24.10
C VAL A 502 4.15 16.18 22.82
N GLU A 503 4.56 17.43 22.89
CA GLU A 503 4.62 18.29 21.70
C GLU A 503 5.88 17.99 20.90
N VAL A 504 5.72 17.86 19.58
CA VAL A 504 6.82 17.64 18.63
C VAL A 504 6.68 18.59 17.43
N PRO A 505 7.79 18.97 16.78
CA PRO A 505 7.73 19.78 15.55
C PRO A 505 7.00 19.04 14.42
N GLU A 506 7.19 17.71 14.34
CA GLU A 506 6.60 16.85 13.32
C GLU A 506 6.40 15.44 13.91
N VAL A 507 5.27 14.82 13.55
CA VAL A 507 5.00 13.42 13.86
C VAL A 507 5.73 12.54 12.85
N VAL A 508 6.63 11.67 13.35
CA VAL A 508 7.38 10.76 12.48
C VAL A 508 6.48 9.61 12.02
N ARG A 509 6.49 9.41 10.71
CA ARG A 509 5.80 8.32 10.05
C ARG A 509 6.77 7.51 9.21
N PHE A 510 6.44 6.24 9.01
CA PHE A 510 7.15 5.45 8.02
C PHE A 510 6.99 6.07 6.63
N PRO A 511 7.92 5.79 5.72
CA PRO A 511 7.85 6.24 4.33
C PRO A 511 6.56 5.89 3.60
N SER A 512 5.84 4.89 4.11
CA SER A 512 4.50 4.49 3.64
C SER A 512 3.36 5.41 4.11
N GLY A 513 3.66 6.46 4.88
CA GLY A 513 2.66 7.28 5.57
C GLY A 513 2.08 6.63 6.84
N LYS A 514 2.42 5.37 7.11
CA LYS A 514 1.94 4.66 8.32
C LYS A 514 2.58 5.22 9.58
N PRO A 515 1.85 5.22 10.73
CA PRO A 515 2.38 5.65 12.03
C PRO A 515 3.63 4.86 12.45
N ASP A 516 4.65 5.57 12.96
CA ASP A 516 5.77 4.94 13.66
C ASP A 516 5.51 4.95 15.17
N TYR A 517 4.79 3.95 15.65
CA TYR A 517 4.51 3.79 17.08
C TYR A 517 5.76 3.45 17.90
N GLY A 518 6.82 2.93 17.28
CA GLY A 518 8.11 2.71 17.91
C GLY A 518 8.77 4.03 18.29
N TRP A 519 8.86 4.94 17.34
CA TRP A 519 9.32 6.30 17.56
C TRP A 519 8.43 7.03 18.57
N ALA A 520 7.09 6.93 18.43
CA ALA A 520 6.15 7.58 19.33
C ALA A 520 6.35 7.14 20.80
N ARG A 521 6.56 5.86 21.06
CA ARG A 521 6.92 5.36 22.41
C ARG A 521 8.26 5.90 22.87
N ALA A 522 9.28 5.92 22.02
CA ALA A 522 10.61 6.39 22.38
C ALA A 522 10.63 7.87 22.84
N VAL A 523 9.83 8.75 22.22
CA VAL A 523 9.75 10.16 22.61
C VAL A 523 8.95 10.41 23.89
N THR A 524 8.18 9.42 24.37
CA THR A 524 7.51 9.48 25.68
C THR A 524 8.38 9.00 26.83
N VAL A 525 9.44 8.20 26.55
CA VAL A 525 10.40 7.74 27.58
C VAL A 525 11.20 8.94 28.10
N GLY A 526 11.22 9.17 29.42
CA GLY A 526 11.90 10.31 30.06
C GLY A 526 11.02 11.55 30.25
N ARG A 527 9.71 11.47 29.94
CA ARG A 527 8.71 12.52 30.25
C ARG A 527 7.60 12.02 31.17
N THR A 528 7.75 10.81 31.69
CA THR A 528 6.83 10.18 32.65
C THR A 528 7.22 10.42 34.11
N GLU A 529 8.20 11.33 34.39
CA GLU A 529 8.56 11.79 35.74
C GLU A 529 7.95 13.14 36.09
#